data_1acd23fd2472e62d4cd8db67d72e822c
#
_entry.id   1acd23fd2472e62d4cd8db67d72e822c
#
_cell.length_a   1.000
_cell.length_b   1.000
_cell.length_c   1.000
_cell.angle_alpha   90.00
_cell.angle_beta   90.00
_cell.angle_gamma   90.00
#
_symmetry.space_group_name_H-M   'P 1'
#
loop_
_entity.id
_entity.type
_entity.pdbx_description
1 polymer ?
#
loop_
_entity_poly.entity_id
_entity_poly.type
_entity_poly.pdbx_seq_one_letter_code
_entity_poly.pdbx_strand_id
1 'polypeptide(L)'
;MTNPELVEMPAEGGGVFYRHKSSYVDSGAKVGPNTKIWHFTHVMAGAHIGANCSLGQNVNVGGGAIIGNGVKIQNNVSVYDDVIIEDEVFCGPSCVFTNVINPRAFVERKHEYRRTIVKKGASIGANATIVCGVTLGEYCFVGAGSVVTHDVPPYAMVYGNPARVRGWIRSEERRVGKECSSPCR
;
A
#
# COMPACT_ATOMS: atom_id res chain seq x y z
N MET A 1 -4.91 -19.30 -16.20
CA MET A 1 -3.91 -19.06 -17.26
C MET A 1 -2.68 -18.48 -16.59
N THR A 2 -1.56 -19.21 -16.62
CA THR A 2 -0.27 -18.73 -16.12
C THR A 2 0.29 -17.72 -17.13
N ASN A 3 0.57 -16.51 -16.72
CA ASN A 3 1.24 -15.54 -17.58
C ASN A 3 2.67 -16.06 -17.85
N PRO A 4 3.07 -16.35 -19.12
CA PRO A 4 4.37 -16.93 -19.44
C PRO A 4 5.57 -16.01 -19.15
N GLU A 5 5.33 -14.77 -18.78
CA GLU A 5 6.36 -13.80 -18.44
C GLU A 5 6.62 -13.66 -16.92
N LEU A 6 5.91 -14.43 -16.09
CA LEU A 6 6.19 -14.54 -14.67
C LEU A 6 7.31 -15.55 -14.42
N VAL A 7 8.31 -15.11 -13.66
CA VAL A 7 9.46 -15.92 -13.23
C VAL A 7 9.30 -16.26 -11.76
N GLU A 8 9.50 -17.53 -11.42
CA GLU A 8 9.55 -18.00 -10.04
C GLU A 8 10.89 -17.63 -9.39
N MET A 9 10.81 -17.13 -8.18
CA MET A 9 11.97 -16.75 -7.37
C MET A 9 11.83 -17.36 -5.97
N PRO A 10 12.94 -17.73 -5.30
CA PRO A 10 12.87 -18.23 -3.93
C PRO A 10 12.32 -17.16 -2.99
N ALA A 11 11.35 -17.54 -2.15
CA ALA A 11 10.71 -16.65 -1.19
C ALA A 11 11.39 -16.71 0.19
N GLU A 12 11.28 -15.64 0.95
CA GLU A 12 11.67 -15.58 2.36
C GLU A 12 10.80 -16.56 3.16
N GLY A 13 11.43 -17.39 4.00
CA GLY A 13 10.73 -18.41 4.79
C GLY A 13 10.34 -19.69 4.03
N GLY A 14 10.72 -19.82 2.76
CA GLY A 14 10.45 -20.99 1.93
C GLY A 14 9.32 -20.77 0.91
N GLY A 15 9.26 -21.66 -0.07
CA GLY A 15 8.35 -21.53 -1.21
C GLY A 15 8.86 -20.57 -2.27
N VAL A 16 7.95 -20.05 -3.10
CA VAL A 16 8.29 -19.18 -4.22
C VAL A 16 7.40 -17.95 -4.25
N PHE A 17 7.93 -16.84 -4.77
CA PHE A 17 7.16 -15.69 -5.22
C PHE A 17 7.31 -15.54 -6.75
N TYR A 18 6.48 -14.74 -7.35
CA TYR A 18 6.44 -14.57 -8.81
C TYR A 18 6.73 -13.13 -9.17
N ARG A 19 7.67 -12.91 -10.08
CA ARG A 19 7.91 -11.57 -10.61
C ARG A 19 7.84 -11.56 -12.13
N HIS A 20 7.35 -10.46 -12.69
CA HIS A 20 7.44 -10.25 -14.13
C HIS A 20 8.89 -10.00 -14.56
N LYS A 21 9.26 -10.46 -15.77
CA LYS A 21 10.63 -10.32 -16.30
C LYS A 21 11.15 -8.87 -16.30
N SER A 22 10.27 -7.90 -16.49
CA SER A 22 10.61 -6.47 -16.50
C SER A 22 10.67 -5.84 -15.11
N SER A 23 10.40 -6.58 -14.04
CA SER A 23 10.52 -6.07 -12.67
C SER A 23 11.92 -6.31 -12.12
N TYR A 24 12.31 -5.47 -11.16
CA TYR A 24 13.57 -5.59 -10.45
C TYR A 24 13.31 -5.85 -8.97
N VAL A 25 13.96 -6.87 -8.44
CA VAL A 25 13.99 -7.16 -7.00
C VAL A 25 15.45 -7.23 -6.61
N ASP A 26 15.90 -6.25 -5.86
CA ASP A 26 17.31 -6.13 -5.49
C ASP A 26 17.74 -7.26 -4.53
N SER A 27 19.01 -7.62 -4.60
CA SER A 27 19.60 -8.52 -3.62
C SER A 27 19.48 -7.94 -2.21
N GLY A 28 18.94 -8.73 -1.26
CA GLY A 28 18.66 -8.28 0.12
C GLY A 28 17.25 -7.77 0.34
N ALA A 29 16.40 -7.67 -0.68
CA ALA A 29 14.95 -7.56 -0.50
C ALA A 29 14.37 -8.90 -0.05
N LYS A 30 13.41 -8.86 0.86
CA LYS A 30 12.72 -10.05 1.40
C LYS A 30 11.29 -10.07 0.90
N VAL A 31 10.92 -11.15 0.20
CA VAL A 31 9.58 -11.31 -0.39
C VAL A 31 9.00 -12.65 0.03
N GLY A 32 7.84 -12.62 0.66
CA GLY A 32 7.13 -13.82 1.12
C GLY A 32 6.48 -14.63 -0.03
N PRO A 33 6.12 -15.90 0.25
CA PRO A 33 5.61 -16.83 -0.75
C PRO A 33 4.27 -16.37 -1.36
N ASN A 34 4.01 -16.82 -2.60
CA ASN A 34 2.83 -16.53 -3.41
C ASN A 34 2.62 -15.05 -3.74
N THR A 35 3.56 -14.17 -3.39
CA THR A 35 3.51 -12.76 -3.77
C THR A 35 3.77 -12.60 -5.26
N LYS A 36 3.01 -11.71 -5.91
CA LYS A 36 3.11 -11.43 -7.35
C LYS A 36 3.56 -10.00 -7.58
N ILE A 37 4.63 -9.83 -8.35
CA ILE A 37 5.24 -8.53 -8.68
C ILE A 37 5.11 -8.33 -10.20
N TRP A 38 4.37 -7.31 -10.59
CA TRP A 38 4.04 -7.06 -11.99
C TRP A 38 5.08 -6.16 -12.69
N HIS A 39 4.77 -5.77 -13.92
CA HIS A 39 5.65 -5.07 -14.85
C HIS A 39 6.29 -3.82 -14.25
N PHE A 40 7.57 -3.62 -14.52
CA PHE A 40 8.34 -2.40 -14.21
C PHE A 40 8.34 -2.01 -12.72
N THR A 41 8.00 -2.93 -11.85
CA THR A 41 8.06 -2.73 -10.41
C THR A 41 9.48 -2.89 -9.92
N HIS A 42 9.91 -2.01 -9.00
CA HIS A 42 11.21 -2.09 -8.36
C HIS A 42 11.05 -2.28 -6.85
N VAL A 43 11.64 -3.34 -6.33
CA VAL A 43 11.73 -3.61 -4.89
C VAL A 43 13.19 -3.44 -4.48
N MET A 44 13.47 -2.42 -3.68
CA MET A 44 14.82 -2.06 -3.27
C MET A 44 15.36 -2.99 -2.18
N ALA A 45 16.69 -3.10 -2.12
CA ALA A 45 17.38 -3.86 -1.07
C ALA A 45 16.94 -3.40 0.32
N GLY A 46 16.68 -4.35 1.22
CA GLY A 46 16.20 -4.09 2.58
C GLY A 46 14.67 -4.02 2.73
N ALA A 47 13.91 -3.89 1.64
CA ALA A 47 12.45 -3.93 1.69
C ALA A 47 11.94 -5.29 2.20
N HIS A 48 10.87 -5.26 2.98
CA HIS A 48 10.20 -6.46 3.47
C HIS A 48 8.77 -6.51 2.94
N ILE A 49 8.42 -7.58 2.24
CA ILE A 49 7.07 -7.82 1.69
C ILE A 49 6.60 -9.20 2.15
N GLY A 50 5.44 -9.25 2.76
CA GLY A 50 4.83 -10.48 3.25
C GLY A 50 4.35 -11.43 2.14
N ALA A 51 3.65 -12.48 2.56
CA ALA A 51 3.10 -13.51 1.68
C ALA A 51 1.77 -13.06 1.03
N ASN A 52 1.43 -13.68 -0.12
CA ASN A 52 0.15 -13.53 -0.81
C ASN A 52 -0.16 -12.07 -1.23
N CYS A 53 0.85 -11.25 -1.43
CA CYS A 53 0.71 -9.88 -1.88
C CYS A 53 0.59 -9.78 -3.41
N SER A 54 0.06 -8.64 -3.88
CA SER A 54 0.05 -8.31 -5.30
C SER A 54 0.50 -6.87 -5.49
N LEU A 55 1.66 -6.69 -6.12
CA LEU A 55 2.20 -5.38 -6.47
C LEU A 55 1.97 -5.13 -7.96
N GLY A 56 1.14 -4.15 -8.27
CA GLY A 56 0.76 -3.78 -9.63
C GLY A 56 1.92 -3.24 -10.45
N GLN A 57 1.62 -2.81 -11.66
CA GLN A 57 2.62 -2.26 -12.57
C GLN A 57 3.21 -0.94 -12.04
N ASN A 58 4.53 -0.77 -12.24
CA ASN A 58 5.24 0.47 -11.91
C ASN A 58 5.09 0.86 -10.42
N VAL A 59 5.13 -0.14 -9.53
CA VAL A 59 5.22 0.08 -8.08
C VAL A 59 6.69 0.22 -7.70
N ASN A 60 6.99 1.16 -6.82
CA ASN A 60 8.31 1.28 -6.22
C ASN A 60 8.24 1.02 -4.72
N VAL A 61 9.10 0.14 -4.20
CA VAL A 61 9.17 -0.19 -2.77
C VAL A 61 10.55 0.17 -2.26
N GLY A 62 10.62 1.18 -1.39
CA GLY A 62 11.86 1.65 -0.76
C GLY A 62 12.46 0.62 0.21
N GLY A 63 13.76 0.71 0.44
CA GLY A 63 14.51 -0.28 1.25
C GLY A 63 14.09 -0.34 2.71
N GLY A 64 13.55 0.72 3.28
CA GLY A 64 13.01 0.77 4.65
C GLY A 64 11.51 0.50 4.75
N ALA A 65 10.84 0.14 3.66
CA ALA A 65 9.40 -0.15 3.66
C ALA A 65 9.11 -1.55 4.21
N ILE A 66 8.02 -1.67 4.96
CA ILE A 66 7.52 -2.95 5.50
C ILE A 66 6.09 -3.14 5.03
N ILE A 67 5.84 -4.23 4.33
CA ILE A 67 4.52 -4.59 3.78
C ILE A 67 4.14 -5.96 4.34
N GLY A 68 2.99 -6.04 5.01
CA GLY A 68 2.43 -7.25 5.59
C GLY A 68 1.91 -8.25 4.57
N ASN A 69 1.10 -9.20 5.03
CA ASN A 69 0.57 -10.28 4.20
C ASN A 69 -0.74 -9.88 3.51
N GLY A 70 -1.01 -10.44 2.34
CA GLY A 70 -2.28 -10.25 1.62
C GLY A 70 -2.52 -8.83 1.10
N VAL A 71 -1.50 -8.00 1.10
CA VAL A 71 -1.59 -6.59 0.68
C VAL A 71 -1.73 -6.51 -0.85
N LYS A 72 -2.62 -5.62 -1.29
CA LYS A 72 -2.80 -5.32 -2.72
C LYS A 72 -2.42 -3.87 -2.99
N ILE A 73 -1.33 -3.68 -3.70
CA ILE A 73 -0.86 -2.38 -4.15
C ILE A 73 -1.14 -2.28 -5.64
N GLN A 74 -1.95 -1.32 -6.04
CA GLN A 74 -2.31 -1.09 -7.43
C GLN A 74 -1.20 -0.35 -8.19
N ASN A 75 -1.41 -0.11 -9.48
CA ASN A 75 -0.40 0.49 -10.36
C ASN A 75 0.05 1.88 -9.92
N ASN A 76 1.30 2.23 -10.23
CA ASN A 76 1.89 3.56 -10.05
C ASN A 76 1.91 4.05 -8.59
N VAL A 77 2.16 3.17 -7.63
CA VAL A 77 2.29 3.52 -6.22
C VAL A 77 3.75 3.43 -5.79
N SER A 78 4.24 4.46 -5.10
CA SER A 78 5.55 4.43 -4.43
C SER A 78 5.35 4.30 -2.93
N VAL A 79 5.91 3.24 -2.35
CA VAL A 79 5.98 3.00 -0.91
C VAL A 79 7.40 3.35 -0.47
N TYR A 80 7.56 4.48 0.19
CA TYR A 80 8.87 4.99 0.62
C TYR A 80 9.36 4.32 1.91
N ASP A 81 10.60 4.62 2.27
CA ASP A 81 11.17 4.25 3.56
C ASP A 81 10.28 4.78 4.70
N ASP A 82 10.25 4.06 5.84
CA ASP A 82 9.39 4.35 6.99
C ASP A 82 7.87 4.31 6.73
N VAL A 83 7.43 3.75 5.61
CA VAL A 83 6.03 3.40 5.41
C VAL A 83 5.83 1.93 5.84
N ILE A 84 4.95 1.73 6.81
CA ILE A 84 4.55 0.40 7.30
C ILE A 84 3.11 0.14 6.87
N ILE A 85 2.91 -0.88 6.07
CA ILE A 85 1.60 -1.35 5.61
C ILE A 85 1.34 -2.70 6.26
N GLU A 86 0.34 -2.79 7.13
CA GLU A 86 -0.03 -4.04 7.80
C GLU A 86 -0.82 -4.97 6.85
N ASP A 87 -1.27 -6.12 7.36
CA ASP A 87 -1.94 -7.17 6.57
C ASP A 87 -3.24 -6.68 5.91
N GLU A 88 -3.56 -7.29 4.76
CA GLU A 88 -4.86 -7.16 4.08
C GLU A 88 -5.21 -5.72 3.65
N VAL A 89 -4.23 -4.83 3.56
CA VAL A 89 -4.43 -3.44 3.10
C VAL A 89 -4.59 -3.39 1.58
N PHE A 90 -5.47 -2.50 1.13
CA PHE A 90 -5.63 -2.15 -0.28
C PHE A 90 -5.11 -0.73 -0.54
N CYS A 91 -4.14 -0.60 -1.44
CA CYS A 91 -3.65 0.67 -1.96
C CYS A 91 -4.17 0.87 -3.39
N GLY A 92 -5.07 1.82 -3.59
CA GLY A 92 -5.64 2.15 -4.89
C GLY A 92 -4.61 2.72 -5.87
N PRO A 93 -4.90 2.68 -7.18
CA PRO A 93 -3.93 3.12 -8.19
C PRO A 93 -3.55 4.59 -8.01
N SER A 94 -2.27 4.85 -8.20
CA SER A 94 -1.69 6.20 -8.09
C SER A 94 -1.94 6.88 -6.73
N CYS A 95 -2.22 6.16 -5.66
CA CYS A 95 -2.19 6.76 -4.34
C CYS A 95 -0.75 7.11 -3.98
N VAL A 96 -0.57 8.17 -3.20
CA VAL A 96 0.73 8.78 -2.94
C VAL A 96 1.01 8.77 -1.44
N PHE A 97 2.15 8.23 -1.05
CA PHE A 97 2.74 8.46 0.27
C PHE A 97 3.79 9.56 0.16
N THR A 98 3.85 10.47 1.13
CA THR A 98 4.99 11.39 1.27
C THR A 98 5.93 10.89 2.36
N ASN A 99 7.14 11.43 2.46
CA ASN A 99 8.12 11.02 3.47
C ASN A 99 8.64 12.19 4.32
N VAL A 100 8.52 13.42 3.84
CA VAL A 100 8.94 14.63 4.53
C VAL A 100 7.89 15.74 4.36
N ILE A 101 7.68 16.56 5.40
CA ILE A 101 6.65 17.60 5.39
C ILE A 101 7.07 18.81 4.53
N ASN A 102 8.34 19.17 4.58
CA ASN A 102 8.84 20.37 3.92
C ASN A 102 10.07 20.07 3.03
N PRO A 103 9.87 19.43 1.87
CA PRO A 103 10.98 19.11 0.97
C PRO A 103 11.62 20.39 0.39
N ARG A 104 12.96 20.39 0.31
CA ARG A 104 13.74 21.43 -0.35
C ARG A 104 14.90 20.79 -1.10
N ALA A 105 15.08 21.13 -2.35
CA ALA A 105 16.15 20.56 -3.16
C ALA A 105 17.57 20.91 -2.65
N PHE A 106 17.70 22.07 -2.04
CA PHE A 106 18.99 22.60 -1.54
C PHE A 106 19.25 22.27 -0.06
N VAL A 107 18.38 21.51 0.60
CA VAL A 107 18.55 21.07 2.00
C VAL A 107 18.29 19.59 2.08
N GLU A 108 19.28 18.82 2.55
CA GLU A 108 19.08 17.40 2.83
C GLU A 108 18.23 17.20 4.09
N ARG A 109 17.11 16.51 3.92
CA ARG A 109 16.11 16.29 4.99
C ARG A 109 15.78 14.82 5.22
N LYS A 110 16.68 13.90 4.85
CA LYS A 110 16.45 12.46 5.06
C LYS A 110 16.24 12.08 6.53
N HIS A 111 16.87 12.83 7.43
CA HIS A 111 16.70 12.66 8.88
C HIS A 111 15.35 13.16 9.42
N GLU A 112 14.56 13.85 8.60
CA GLU A 112 13.22 14.35 8.93
C GLU A 112 12.11 13.43 8.38
N TYR A 113 12.42 12.26 7.85
CA TYR A 113 11.42 11.31 7.40
C TYR A 113 10.48 10.95 8.55
N ARG A 114 9.19 10.92 8.26
CA ARG A 114 8.15 10.62 9.24
C ARG A 114 7.47 9.32 8.89
N ARG A 115 7.45 8.43 9.86
CA ARG A 115 6.81 7.13 9.72
C ARG A 115 5.32 7.25 9.48
N THR A 116 4.84 6.56 8.46
CA THR A 116 3.42 6.41 8.16
C THR A 116 3.02 4.96 8.41
N ILE A 117 1.91 4.75 9.12
CA ILE A 117 1.41 3.41 9.45
C ILE A 117 0.03 3.24 8.85
N VAL A 118 -0.13 2.21 8.00
CA VAL A 118 -1.41 1.80 7.46
C VAL A 118 -1.80 0.50 8.16
N LYS A 119 -2.79 0.57 9.02
CA LYS A 119 -3.23 -0.55 9.84
C LYS A 119 -4.00 -1.59 9.03
N LYS A 120 -4.10 -2.80 9.59
CA LYS A 120 -4.73 -3.96 8.98
C LYS A 120 -6.08 -3.63 8.33
N GLY A 121 -6.27 -4.14 7.11
CA GLY A 121 -7.53 -4.07 6.39
C GLY A 121 -7.94 -2.68 5.90
N ALA A 122 -7.11 -1.64 6.10
CA ALA A 122 -7.40 -0.30 5.59
C ALA A 122 -7.45 -0.29 4.06
N SER A 123 -8.29 0.59 3.51
CA SER A 123 -8.41 0.78 2.06
C SER A 123 -8.14 2.22 1.69
N ILE A 124 -7.20 2.42 0.76
CA ILE A 124 -6.81 3.74 0.25
C ILE A 124 -7.34 3.86 -1.19
N GLY A 125 -8.18 4.84 -1.43
CA GLY A 125 -8.75 5.10 -2.76
C GLY A 125 -7.72 5.61 -3.78
N ALA A 126 -8.07 5.51 -5.06
CA ALA A 126 -7.23 5.97 -6.16
C ALA A 126 -6.88 7.47 -6.01
N ASN A 127 -5.63 7.83 -6.38
CA ASN A 127 -5.13 9.21 -6.31
C ASN A 127 -5.22 9.87 -4.92
N ALA A 128 -5.44 9.12 -3.84
CA ALA A 128 -5.38 9.68 -2.50
C ALA A 128 -3.94 10.00 -2.11
N THR A 129 -3.73 11.10 -1.40
CA THR A 129 -2.42 11.49 -0.87
C THR A 129 -2.39 11.31 0.64
N ILE A 130 -1.43 10.54 1.12
CA ILE A 130 -1.20 10.29 2.54
C ILE A 130 0.03 11.09 2.95
N VAL A 131 -0.19 12.14 3.73
CA VAL A 131 0.90 12.96 4.25
C VAL A 131 1.64 12.17 5.33
N CYS A 132 2.97 12.21 5.29
CA CYS A 132 3.80 11.42 6.21
C CYS A 132 3.56 11.76 7.69
N GLY A 133 3.77 10.78 8.54
CA GLY A 133 3.60 10.91 9.99
C GLY A 133 2.20 10.63 10.49
N VAL A 134 1.29 10.13 9.65
CA VAL A 134 -0.06 9.77 10.06
C VAL A 134 -0.23 8.27 10.21
N THR A 135 -1.20 7.89 11.04
CA THR A 135 -1.68 6.52 11.17
C THR A 135 -3.07 6.39 10.55
N LEU A 136 -3.22 5.49 9.59
CA LEU A 136 -4.53 5.05 9.09
C LEU A 136 -4.98 3.86 9.95
N GLY A 137 -6.09 4.03 10.68
CA GLY A 137 -6.61 3.03 11.60
C GLY A 137 -7.12 1.77 10.90
N GLU A 138 -7.29 0.70 11.66
CA GLU A 138 -7.76 -0.59 11.14
C GLU A 138 -9.07 -0.44 10.38
N TYR A 139 -9.16 -1.09 9.20
CA TYR A 139 -10.35 -1.12 8.36
C TYR A 139 -10.92 0.25 8.01
N CYS A 140 -10.13 1.32 8.12
CA CYS A 140 -10.58 2.63 7.65
C CYS A 140 -10.65 2.68 6.12
N PHE A 141 -11.41 3.61 5.61
CA PHE A 141 -11.57 3.83 4.17
C PHE A 141 -11.23 5.27 3.81
N VAL A 142 -10.23 5.45 2.98
CA VAL A 142 -9.85 6.74 2.43
C VAL A 142 -10.43 6.86 1.02
N GLY A 143 -11.32 7.82 0.82
CA GLY A 143 -11.95 8.06 -0.48
C GLY A 143 -10.95 8.48 -1.56
N ALA A 144 -11.26 8.18 -2.82
CA ALA A 144 -10.41 8.56 -3.96
C ALA A 144 -10.16 10.08 -4.00
N GLY A 145 -8.94 10.49 -4.39
CA GLY A 145 -8.55 11.89 -4.50
C GLY A 145 -8.45 12.66 -3.17
N SER A 146 -8.54 11.98 -2.05
CA SER A 146 -8.48 12.61 -0.72
C SER A 146 -7.06 12.96 -0.31
N VAL A 147 -6.89 14.01 0.51
CA VAL A 147 -5.60 14.37 1.11
C VAL A 147 -5.66 14.18 2.62
N VAL A 148 -5.05 13.10 3.10
CA VAL A 148 -5.02 12.75 4.53
C VAL A 148 -3.85 13.47 5.19
N THR A 149 -4.17 14.37 6.12
CA THR A 149 -3.20 15.22 6.85
C THR A 149 -3.14 14.92 8.34
N HIS A 150 -4.00 14.04 8.85
CA HIS A 150 -4.09 13.65 10.27
C HIS A 150 -4.43 12.18 10.37
N ASP A 151 -4.24 11.62 11.56
CA ASP A 151 -4.61 10.24 11.85
C ASP A 151 -6.09 9.97 11.53
N VAL A 152 -6.34 8.79 11.01
CA VAL A 152 -7.70 8.30 10.68
C VAL A 152 -8.08 7.26 11.71
N PRO A 153 -9.20 7.43 12.43
CA PRO A 153 -9.66 6.44 13.38
C PRO A 153 -9.97 5.09 12.73
N PRO A 154 -9.88 3.96 13.47
CA PRO A 154 -10.34 2.66 12.98
C PRO A 154 -11.78 2.72 12.48
N TYR A 155 -12.06 2.04 11.36
CA TYR A 155 -13.39 1.97 10.71
C TYR A 155 -13.95 3.30 10.21
N ALA A 156 -13.21 4.41 10.30
CA ALA A 156 -13.68 5.69 9.79
C ALA A 156 -13.60 5.72 8.26
N MET A 157 -14.61 6.32 7.64
CA MET A 157 -14.61 6.71 6.24
C MET A 157 -14.23 8.19 6.15
N VAL A 158 -13.13 8.49 5.44
CA VAL A 158 -12.64 9.86 5.28
C VAL A 158 -12.50 10.21 3.81
N TYR A 159 -12.89 11.43 3.45
CA TYR A 159 -12.64 11.98 2.11
C TYR A 159 -12.60 13.49 2.08
N GLY A 160 -12.07 14.04 0.98
CA GLY A 160 -11.90 15.46 0.71
C GLY A 160 -10.46 15.95 0.83
N ASN A 161 -10.26 17.24 0.60
CA ASN A 161 -8.98 17.93 0.73
C ASN A 161 -9.14 19.19 1.61
N PRO A 162 -8.65 19.19 2.86
CA PRO A 162 -8.13 18.03 3.60
C PRO A 162 -9.23 17.00 3.91
N ALA A 163 -8.84 15.73 4.04
CA ALA A 163 -9.77 14.65 4.37
C ALA A 163 -10.39 14.85 5.76
N ARG A 164 -11.68 14.56 5.88
CA ARG A 164 -12.45 14.61 7.13
C ARG A 164 -13.28 13.35 7.27
N VAL A 165 -13.55 12.95 8.52
CA VAL A 165 -14.46 11.85 8.80
C VAL A 165 -15.85 12.22 8.29
N ARG A 166 -16.43 11.36 7.47
CA ARG A 166 -17.72 11.53 6.81
C ARG A 166 -18.68 10.39 7.13
N GLY A 167 -18.18 9.34 7.73
CA GLY A 167 -18.97 8.17 8.09
C GLY A 167 -18.09 7.09 8.70
N TRP A 168 -18.68 5.91 8.86
CA TRP A 168 -18.04 4.75 9.46
C TRP A 168 -18.37 3.50 8.64
N ILE A 169 -17.38 2.63 8.46
CA ILE A 169 -17.57 1.33 7.82
C ILE A 169 -18.36 0.44 8.78
N ARG A 170 -19.51 -0.08 8.34
CA ARG A 170 -20.31 -0.99 9.14
C ARG A 170 -19.67 -2.38 9.19
N SER A 171 -19.80 -3.05 10.33
CA SER A 171 -19.25 -4.41 10.52
C SER A 171 -19.77 -5.45 9.52
N GLU A 172 -20.90 -5.19 8.90
CA GLU A 172 -21.54 -6.05 7.90
C GLU A 172 -20.81 -6.02 6.55
N GLU A 173 -20.14 -4.94 6.19
CA GLU A 173 -19.27 -4.87 4.99
C GLU A 173 -18.00 -5.72 5.15
N ARG A 174 -17.71 -6.21 6.36
CA ARG A 174 -16.67 -7.22 6.62
C ARG A 174 -16.97 -8.59 6.00
N ARG A 175 -18.23 -8.88 5.65
CA ARG A 175 -18.62 -10.12 4.98
C ARG A 175 -18.74 -9.88 3.49
N VAL A 176 -17.77 -10.40 2.76
CA VAL A 176 -17.75 -10.47 1.31
C VAL A 176 -19.08 -11.02 0.79
N GLY A 177 -19.75 -10.26 -0.08
CA GLY A 177 -20.74 -10.81 -1.00
C GLY A 177 -22.15 -10.94 -0.46
N LYS A 178 -22.81 -9.82 -0.10
CA LYS A 178 -24.25 -9.69 -0.34
C LYS A 178 -24.50 -8.42 -1.12
N GLU A 179 -25.09 -8.63 -2.28
CA GLU A 179 -25.50 -7.59 -3.21
C GLU A 179 -26.36 -6.54 -2.51
N CYS A 180 -26.08 -5.27 -2.83
CA CYS A 180 -26.90 -4.16 -2.38
C CYS A 180 -28.31 -4.34 -2.98
N SER A 181 -29.27 -4.81 -2.19
CA SER A 181 -30.65 -5.02 -2.63
C SER A 181 -31.54 -3.77 -2.49
N SER A 182 -30.92 -2.59 -2.39
CA SER A 182 -31.67 -1.32 -2.37
C SER A 182 -31.15 -0.38 -3.45
N PRO A 183 -32.04 0.13 -4.33
CA PRO A 183 -31.63 1.13 -5.33
C PRO A 183 -31.20 2.42 -4.63
N CYS A 184 -30.04 2.92 -4.98
CA CYS A 184 -29.62 4.28 -4.60
C CYS A 184 -30.63 5.30 -5.15
N ARG A 185 -31.22 6.09 -4.29
CA ARG A 185 -31.93 7.32 -4.63
C ARG A 185 -31.00 8.50 -4.48
#